data_1368090b4dee49d8a09b6e25ad97afcb
#
_entry.id   1368090b4dee49d8a09b6e25ad97afcb
#
_cell.length_a   1.000
_cell.length_b   1.000
_cell.length_c   1.000
_cell.angle_alpha   90.00
_cell.angle_beta   90.00
_cell.angle_gamma   90.00
#
_symmetry.space_group_name_H-M   'P 1'
#
loop_
_entity.id
_entity.type
_entity.pdbx_description
1 polymer ?
#
loop_
_entity_poly.entity_id
_entity_poly.type
_entity_poly.pdbx_seq_one_letter_code
_entity_poly.pdbx_strand_id
1 'polypeptide(L)'
;FLRDLAADGGTVMFVGTKRQAQESVREAAERTGMYFVNQRWLGGLLTNFTTIRKSVARLKNIEAMEEDGRMELLTKKEGIKLRREKFKLFRNLEGIKDMDRVPDAIFVLDVGCEHIAVREAMKLNIPIVAIVDTNCDPEGIDFVVPGNDDALRSIRLFLSTAVDSILEGRGINEKAVEEAALQAVEEARQVAETEEGEKA
;
A
#
# COMPACT_ATOMS: atom_id res chain seq x y z
N PHE A 1 -7.01 -1.42 15.50
CA PHE A 1 -7.09 -0.39 14.46
C PHE A 1 -6.84 -0.94 13.07
N LEU A 2 -5.69 -1.59 12.78
CA LEU A 2 -5.37 -2.13 11.45
C LEU A 2 -6.38 -3.17 10.98
N ARG A 3 -6.86 -4.04 11.88
CA ARG A 3 -7.91 -5.02 11.59
C ARG A 3 -9.21 -4.33 11.19
N ASP A 4 -9.66 -3.39 11.99
CA ASP A 4 -10.93 -2.69 11.78
C ASP A 4 -10.87 -1.84 10.50
N LEU A 5 -9.73 -1.16 10.24
CA LEU A 5 -9.50 -0.45 8.99
C LEU A 5 -9.57 -1.38 7.77
N ALA A 6 -8.98 -2.58 7.85
CA ALA A 6 -9.01 -3.56 6.77
C ALA A 6 -10.40 -4.18 6.60
N ALA A 7 -11.17 -4.35 7.68
CA ALA A 7 -12.56 -4.78 7.63
C ALA A 7 -13.47 -3.75 6.92
N ASP A 8 -13.15 -2.46 7.04
CA ASP A 8 -13.82 -1.37 6.31
C ASP A 8 -13.34 -1.21 4.86
N GLY A 9 -12.46 -2.10 4.38
CA GLY A 9 -11.88 -2.02 3.03
C GLY A 9 -10.80 -0.94 2.89
N GLY A 10 -10.29 -0.42 3.99
CA GLY A 10 -9.21 0.56 4.02
C GLY A 10 -7.86 -0.01 3.57
N THR A 11 -6.98 0.89 3.14
CA THR A 11 -5.65 0.57 2.61
C THR A 11 -4.55 1.05 3.53
N VAL A 12 -3.53 0.21 3.73
CA VAL A 12 -2.35 0.51 4.54
C VAL A 12 -1.13 0.60 3.64
N MET A 13 -0.22 1.53 3.95
CA MET A 13 1.09 1.58 3.30
C MET A 13 2.18 1.24 4.33
N PHE A 14 2.95 0.19 4.05
CA PHE A 14 4.12 -0.16 4.84
C PHE A 14 5.33 0.66 4.42
N VAL A 15 6.01 1.29 5.39
CA VAL A 15 7.16 2.17 5.13
C VAL A 15 8.35 1.72 5.96
N GLY A 16 9.44 1.38 5.27
CA GLY A 16 10.68 0.98 5.94
C GLY A 16 11.84 0.87 4.95
N THR A 17 12.66 1.92 4.89
CA THR A 17 13.77 2.01 3.94
C THR A 17 15.09 1.48 4.50
N LYS A 18 15.18 1.20 5.81
CA LYS A 18 16.34 0.51 6.41
C LYS A 18 16.61 -0.80 5.70
N ARG A 19 17.88 -1.09 5.43
CA ARG A 19 18.31 -2.32 4.73
C ARG A 19 17.77 -3.60 5.37
N GLN A 20 17.70 -3.65 6.69
CA GLN A 20 17.14 -4.77 7.46
C GLN A 20 15.64 -4.96 7.26
N ALA A 21 14.92 -3.87 6.98
CA ALA A 21 13.46 -3.85 6.85
C ALA A 21 12.97 -4.12 5.43
N GLN A 22 13.77 -3.83 4.41
CA GLN A 22 13.35 -3.78 3.00
C GLN A 22 12.62 -5.03 2.52
N GLU A 23 13.16 -6.21 2.81
CA GLU A 23 12.56 -7.48 2.37
C GLU A 23 11.29 -7.80 3.17
N SER A 24 11.34 -7.63 4.49
CA SER A 24 10.20 -7.91 5.35
C SER A 24 9.01 -6.99 5.08
N VAL A 25 9.26 -5.73 4.72
CA VAL A 25 8.23 -4.78 4.28
C VAL A 25 7.58 -5.23 2.97
N ARG A 26 8.39 -5.68 2.01
CA ARG A 26 7.89 -6.20 0.74
C ARG A 26 7.03 -7.44 0.95
N GLU A 27 7.53 -8.44 1.70
CA GLU A 27 6.80 -9.65 2.03
C GLU A 27 5.46 -9.36 2.73
N ALA A 28 5.45 -8.42 3.68
CA ALA A 28 4.25 -8.01 4.39
C ALA A 28 3.19 -7.41 3.45
N ALA A 29 3.62 -6.53 2.55
CA ALA A 29 2.75 -5.91 1.57
C ALA A 29 2.22 -6.91 0.52
N GLU A 30 3.07 -7.80 0.02
CA GLU A 30 2.67 -8.85 -0.93
C GLU A 30 1.63 -9.81 -0.31
N ARG A 31 1.82 -10.23 0.95
CA ARG A 31 0.86 -11.10 1.66
C ARG A 31 -0.50 -10.45 1.88
N THR A 32 -0.51 -9.16 2.11
CA THR A 32 -1.75 -8.41 2.40
C THR A 32 -2.34 -7.73 1.18
N GLY A 33 -1.63 -7.68 0.04
CA GLY A 33 -2.01 -6.87 -1.13
C GLY A 33 -2.09 -5.38 -0.82
N MET A 34 -1.32 -4.91 0.16
CA MET A 34 -1.20 -3.51 0.55
C MET A 34 -0.01 -2.83 -0.14
N TYR A 35 0.11 -1.52 0.01
CA TYR A 35 1.18 -0.75 -0.60
C TYR A 35 2.44 -0.74 0.25
N PHE A 36 3.60 -0.47 -0.37
CA PHE A 36 4.85 -0.35 0.37
C PHE A 36 5.85 0.63 -0.23
N VAL A 37 6.74 1.13 0.63
CA VAL A 37 7.94 1.88 0.26
C VAL A 37 9.10 1.31 1.07
N ASN A 38 10.01 0.60 0.38
CA ASN A 38 11.13 -0.11 1.01
C ASN A 38 12.51 0.34 0.54
N GLN A 39 12.62 1.29 -0.40
CA GLN A 39 13.92 1.77 -0.90
C GLN A 39 14.19 3.20 -0.47
N ARG A 40 13.43 4.15 -1.00
CA ARG A 40 13.59 5.57 -0.67
C ARG A 40 12.23 6.24 -0.70
N TRP A 41 11.89 6.93 0.36
CA TRP A 41 10.76 7.83 0.36
C TRP A 41 11.02 9.00 -0.59
N LEU A 42 10.14 9.17 -1.56
CA LEU A 42 10.21 10.32 -2.45
C LEU A 42 9.42 11.48 -1.82
N GLY A 43 10.09 12.61 -1.60
CA GLY A 43 9.40 13.79 -1.04
C GLY A 43 8.21 14.18 -1.91
N GLY A 44 7.05 14.39 -1.27
CA GLY A 44 5.78 14.64 -1.94
C GLY A 44 5.02 13.38 -2.34
N LEU A 45 5.41 12.20 -1.86
CA LEU A 45 4.76 10.94 -2.22
C LEU A 45 3.27 10.94 -1.85
N LEU A 46 2.92 11.50 -0.71
CA LEU A 46 1.54 11.70 -0.29
C LEU A 46 1.04 13.11 -0.63
N THR A 47 1.79 14.15 -0.27
CA THR A 47 1.38 15.55 -0.41
C THR A 47 1.36 16.07 -1.84
N ASN A 48 2.09 15.43 -2.75
CA ASN A 48 2.10 15.74 -4.19
C ASN A 48 1.85 14.48 -5.03
N PHE A 49 0.85 13.72 -4.64
CA PHE A 49 0.51 12.42 -5.23
C PHE A 49 0.26 12.50 -6.75
N THR A 50 -0.30 13.60 -7.23
CA THR A 50 -0.52 13.81 -8.68
C THR A 50 0.76 13.76 -9.50
N THR A 51 1.88 14.27 -8.97
CA THR A 51 3.20 14.19 -9.63
C THR A 51 3.77 12.78 -9.55
N ILE A 52 3.57 12.09 -8.44
CA ILE A 52 3.99 10.69 -8.28
C ILE A 52 3.23 9.80 -9.28
N ARG A 53 1.92 9.98 -9.45
CA ARG A 53 1.13 9.27 -10.49
C ARG A 53 1.67 9.46 -11.90
N LYS A 54 2.17 10.66 -12.25
CA LYS A 54 2.84 10.88 -13.55
C LYS A 54 4.11 10.03 -13.69
N SER A 55 4.88 9.89 -12.60
CA SER A 55 6.08 9.04 -12.58
C SER A 55 5.74 7.55 -12.69
N VAL A 56 4.66 7.12 -12.04
CA VAL A 56 4.12 5.76 -12.17
C VAL A 56 3.62 5.51 -13.61
N ALA A 57 2.88 6.44 -14.18
CA ALA A 57 2.42 6.34 -15.57
C ALA A 57 3.61 6.27 -16.55
N ARG A 58 4.68 7.01 -16.28
CA ARG A 58 5.93 6.93 -17.06
C ARG A 58 6.58 5.56 -16.96
N LEU A 59 6.62 4.95 -15.75
CA LEU A 59 7.11 3.60 -15.54
C LEU A 59 6.28 2.58 -16.35
N LYS A 60 4.95 2.61 -16.20
CA LYS A 60 4.02 1.72 -16.93
C LYS A 60 4.18 1.86 -18.46
N ASN A 61 4.41 3.09 -18.94
CA ASN A 61 4.65 3.32 -20.39
C ASN A 61 5.98 2.70 -20.86
N ILE A 62 7.05 2.80 -20.08
CA ILE A 62 8.35 2.18 -20.46
C ILE A 62 8.24 0.66 -20.44
N GLU A 63 7.50 0.08 -19.49
CA GLU A 63 7.22 -1.36 -19.43
C GLU A 63 6.43 -1.82 -20.66
N ALA A 64 5.37 -1.12 -21.03
CA ALA A 64 4.59 -1.41 -22.24
C ALA A 64 5.43 -1.31 -23.52
N MET A 65 6.35 -0.32 -23.60
CA MET A 65 7.27 -0.21 -24.74
C MET A 65 8.24 -1.39 -24.85
N GLU A 66 8.59 -2.01 -23.72
CA GLU A 66 9.45 -3.20 -23.69
C GLU A 66 8.67 -4.46 -24.11
N GLU A 67 7.44 -4.60 -23.63
CA GLU A 67 6.54 -5.72 -23.98
C GLU A 67 6.11 -5.69 -25.45
N ASP A 68 5.79 -4.51 -25.98
CA ASP A 68 5.37 -4.33 -27.38
C ASP A 68 6.54 -4.38 -28.39
N GLY A 69 7.79 -4.56 -27.93
CA GLY A 69 8.97 -4.56 -28.81
C GLY A 69 9.37 -3.18 -29.37
N ARG A 70 8.66 -2.10 -29.02
CA ARG A 70 9.00 -0.72 -29.45
C ARG A 70 10.37 -0.27 -29.01
N MET A 71 10.92 -0.86 -27.95
CA MET A 71 12.29 -0.59 -27.51
C MET A 71 13.35 -1.04 -28.50
N GLU A 72 13.08 -2.05 -29.34
CA GLU A 72 14.02 -2.55 -30.34
C GLU A 72 14.14 -1.62 -31.55
N LEU A 73 13.12 -0.79 -31.79
CA LEU A 73 13.11 0.22 -32.85
C LEU A 73 13.92 1.47 -32.51
N LEU A 74 14.33 1.61 -31.26
CA LEU A 74 15.11 2.77 -30.80
C LEU A 74 16.61 2.59 -31.05
N THR A 75 17.34 3.71 -31.09
CA THR A 75 18.79 3.62 -31.13
C THR A 75 19.33 2.96 -29.85
N LYS A 76 20.45 2.23 -29.96
CA LYS A 76 21.08 1.55 -28.83
C LYS A 76 21.31 2.46 -27.62
N LYS A 77 21.64 3.73 -27.85
CA LYS A 77 21.85 4.74 -26.80
C LYS A 77 20.57 5.11 -26.08
N GLU A 78 19.48 5.27 -26.81
CA GLU A 78 18.14 5.58 -26.24
C GLU A 78 17.59 4.40 -25.45
N GLY A 79 17.69 3.19 -25.99
CA GLY A 79 17.26 1.95 -25.27
C GLY A 79 17.99 1.78 -23.94
N ILE A 80 19.33 2.03 -23.90
CA ILE A 80 20.09 1.98 -22.64
C ILE A 80 19.61 3.05 -21.65
N LYS A 81 19.32 4.27 -22.13
CA LYS A 81 18.82 5.37 -21.29
C LYS A 81 17.45 5.02 -20.68
N LEU A 82 16.53 4.49 -21.47
CA LEU A 82 15.19 4.09 -21.02
C LEU A 82 15.25 2.93 -20.01
N ARG A 83 16.09 1.93 -20.23
CA ARG A 83 16.27 0.82 -19.27
C ARG A 83 16.82 1.30 -17.93
N ARG A 84 17.75 2.26 -17.93
CA ARG A 84 18.26 2.89 -16.70
C ARG A 84 17.19 3.72 -16.00
N GLU A 85 16.36 4.43 -16.75
CA GLU A 85 15.23 5.19 -16.23
C GLU A 85 14.19 4.23 -15.61
N LYS A 86 13.79 3.17 -16.31
CA LYS A 86 12.91 2.10 -15.81
C LYS A 86 13.42 1.55 -14.48
N PHE A 87 14.69 1.14 -14.43
CA PHE A 87 15.26 0.57 -13.22
C PHE A 87 15.18 1.51 -12.02
N LYS A 88 15.46 2.82 -12.21
CA LYS A 88 15.36 3.82 -11.14
C LYS A 88 13.92 4.04 -10.68
N LEU A 89 12.98 4.12 -11.63
CA LEU A 89 11.56 4.30 -11.31
C LEU A 89 11.00 3.06 -10.62
N PHE A 90 11.23 1.88 -11.18
CA PHE A 90 10.78 0.61 -10.63
C PHE A 90 11.26 0.43 -9.20
N ARG A 91 12.54 0.62 -8.94
CA ARG A 91 13.12 0.47 -7.61
C ARG A 91 12.41 1.28 -6.52
N ASN A 92 11.93 2.50 -6.85
CA ASN A 92 11.32 3.40 -5.88
C ASN A 92 9.79 3.38 -5.87
N LEU A 93 9.16 2.93 -6.96
CA LEU A 93 7.71 3.04 -7.16
C LEU A 93 7.02 1.68 -7.26
N GLU A 94 7.75 0.56 -7.21
CA GLU A 94 7.21 -0.79 -7.34
C GLU A 94 6.02 -1.00 -6.41
N GLY A 95 6.17 -0.69 -5.14
CA GLY A 95 5.15 -0.94 -4.12
C GLY A 95 3.95 0.01 -4.13
N ILE A 96 3.98 1.04 -4.99
CA ILE A 96 2.89 2.01 -5.15
C ILE A 96 2.38 2.09 -6.58
N LYS A 97 2.81 1.15 -7.44
CA LYS A 97 2.49 1.14 -8.87
C LYS A 97 0.99 1.11 -9.15
N ASP A 98 0.24 0.41 -8.32
CA ASP A 98 -1.20 0.21 -8.48
C ASP A 98 -2.04 1.04 -7.49
N MET A 99 -1.41 2.04 -6.87
CA MET A 99 -2.06 2.95 -5.93
C MET A 99 -2.79 4.07 -6.68
N ASP A 100 -4.12 4.07 -6.61
CA ASP A 100 -4.98 5.08 -7.26
C ASP A 100 -5.27 6.27 -6.36
N ARG A 101 -5.27 6.09 -5.05
CA ARG A 101 -5.50 7.11 -4.02
C ARG A 101 -4.46 7.01 -2.91
N VAL A 102 -4.31 8.05 -2.13
CA VAL A 102 -3.47 8.02 -0.92
C VAL A 102 -4.00 6.96 0.05
N PRO A 103 -3.12 6.29 0.81
CA PRO A 103 -3.52 5.24 1.74
C PRO A 103 -4.33 5.82 2.90
N ASP A 104 -5.16 4.97 3.51
CA ASP A 104 -5.99 5.34 4.66
C ASP A 104 -5.21 5.28 5.99
N ALA A 105 -4.05 4.59 6.01
CA ALA A 105 -3.08 4.62 7.11
C ALA A 105 -1.68 4.30 6.61
N ILE A 106 -0.65 4.72 7.37
CA ILE A 106 0.72 4.27 7.15
C ILE A 106 1.24 3.48 8.35
N PHE A 107 2.02 2.43 8.07
CA PHE A 107 2.74 1.66 9.07
C PHE A 107 4.25 1.90 8.90
N VAL A 108 4.86 2.56 9.86
CA VAL A 108 6.26 3.03 9.80
C VAL A 108 7.13 2.19 10.72
N LEU A 109 8.24 1.66 10.20
CA LEU A 109 9.16 0.81 10.97
C LEU A 109 10.23 1.57 11.75
N ASP A 110 10.57 2.78 11.31
CA ASP A 110 11.58 3.64 11.95
C ASP A 110 11.20 5.10 11.73
N VAL A 111 10.72 5.74 12.76
CA VAL A 111 10.28 7.14 12.72
C VAL A 111 11.44 8.09 12.43
N GLY A 112 12.63 7.80 12.96
CA GLY A 112 13.82 8.64 12.77
C GLY A 112 14.29 8.66 11.32
N CYS A 113 14.31 7.50 10.66
CA CYS A 113 14.67 7.36 9.26
C CYS A 113 13.59 7.93 8.34
N GLU A 114 12.33 7.63 8.62
CA GLU A 114 11.18 7.93 7.76
C GLU A 114 10.48 9.25 8.15
N HIS A 115 11.18 10.20 8.77
CA HIS A 115 10.62 11.46 9.27
C HIS A 115 9.89 12.29 8.19
N ILE A 116 10.25 12.14 6.91
CA ILE A 116 9.58 12.82 5.80
C ILE A 116 8.20 12.19 5.57
N ALA A 117 8.11 10.86 5.59
CA ALA A 117 6.85 10.13 5.45
C ALA A 117 5.87 10.50 6.57
N VAL A 118 6.37 10.52 7.82
CA VAL A 118 5.59 10.91 9.01
C VAL A 118 5.04 12.33 8.87
N ARG A 119 5.89 13.30 8.49
CA ARG A 119 5.44 14.71 8.29
C ARG A 119 4.41 14.86 7.17
N GLU A 120 4.54 14.09 6.09
CA GLU A 120 3.56 14.15 5.00
C GLU A 120 2.23 13.54 5.42
N ALA A 121 2.24 12.43 6.14
CA ALA A 121 1.03 11.79 6.66
C ALA A 121 0.31 12.69 7.67
N MET A 122 1.04 13.28 8.63
CA MET A 122 0.50 14.27 9.58
C MET A 122 -0.18 15.43 8.85
N LYS A 123 0.46 15.96 7.79
CA LYS A 123 -0.08 17.09 7.01
C LYS A 123 -1.41 16.74 6.32
N LEU A 124 -1.62 15.48 5.98
CA LEU A 124 -2.85 14.99 5.34
C LEU A 124 -3.83 14.35 6.32
N ASN A 125 -3.54 14.37 7.63
CA ASN A 125 -4.30 13.70 8.67
C ASN A 125 -4.50 12.20 8.38
N ILE A 126 -3.48 11.54 7.82
CA ILE A 126 -3.46 10.10 7.60
C ILE A 126 -2.94 9.45 8.89
N PRO A 127 -3.70 8.55 9.54
CA PRO A 127 -3.30 7.86 10.75
C PRO A 127 -1.95 7.13 10.60
N ILE A 128 -1.10 7.27 11.62
CA ILE A 128 0.25 6.73 11.66
C ILE A 128 0.35 5.67 12.75
N VAL A 129 0.65 4.44 12.34
CA VAL A 129 1.10 3.37 13.25
C VAL A 129 2.61 3.25 13.10
N ALA A 130 3.37 3.38 14.18
CA ALA A 130 4.82 3.34 14.06
C ALA A 130 5.49 2.57 15.18
N ILE A 131 6.57 1.86 14.84
CA ILE A 131 7.51 1.32 15.84
C ILE A 131 8.40 2.48 16.25
N VAL A 132 8.46 2.70 17.55
CA VAL A 132 9.23 3.79 18.16
C VAL A 132 10.24 3.19 19.13
N ASP A 133 11.52 3.37 18.82
CA ASP A 133 12.63 3.02 19.69
C ASP A 133 12.99 4.19 20.59
N THR A 134 13.82 3.97 21.59
CA THR A 134 14.23 4.93 22.62
C THR A 134 14.92 6.19 22.10
N ASN A 135 15.43 6.17 20.86
CA ASN A 135 16.08 7.28 20.19
C ASN A 135 15.14 8.11 19.31
N CYS A 136 13.84 7.78 19.28
CA CYS A 136 12.84 8.43 18.44
C CYS A 136 11.82 9.19 19.29
N ASP A 137 11.33 10.32 18.74
CA ASP A 137 10.26 11.11 19.32
C ASP A 137 8.90 10.54 18.89
N PRO A 138 8.01 10.15 19.82
CA PRO A 138 6.67 9.66 19.51
C PRO A 138 5.68 10.78 19.12
N GLU A 139 6.07 12.05 19.16
CA GLU A 139 5.17 13.16 18.86
C GLU A 139 4.63 13.07 17.42
N GLY A 140 3.30 13.17 17.29
CA GLY A 140 2.59 13.10 16.01
C GLY A 140 2.32 11.70 15.49
N ILE A 141 2.57 10.66 16.30
CA ILE A 141 2.23 9.27 15.99
C ILE A 141 0.91 8.92 16.68
N ASP A 142 -0.09 8.46 15.93
CA ASP A 142 -1.41 8.13 16.48
C ASP A 142 -1.37 6.82 17.28
N PHE A 143 -0.64 5.82 16.78
CA PHE A 143 -0.50 4.50 17.40
C PHE A 143 0.96 4.14 17.56
N VAL A 144 1.50 4.43 18.75
CA VAL A 144 2.89 4.13 19.10
C VAL A 144 3.05 2.67 19.51
N VAL A 145 3.92 1.95 18.83
CA VAL A 145 4.35 0.59 19.19
C VAL A 145 5.78 0.67 19.75
N PRO A 146 5.96 0.62 21.08
CA PRO A 146 7.30 0.66 21.63
C PRO A 146 8.07 -0.61 21.30
N GLY A 147 9.24 -0.47 20.66
CA GLY A 147 10.01 -1.64 20.25
C GLY A 147 11.31 -1.28 19.53
N ASN A 148 12.15 -2.30 19.38
CA ASN A 148 13.42 -2.17 18.70
C ASN A 148 13.20 -2.18 17.17
N ASP A 149 13.63 -1.12 16.50
CA ASP A 149 13.49 -0.90 15.06
C ASP A 149 14.71 -1.36 14.23
N ASP A 150 15.79 -1.84 14.89
CA ASP A 150 17.02 -2.30 14.22
C ASP A 150 17.11 -3.82 14.12
N ALA A 151 16.58 -4.54 15.08
CA ALA A 151 16.68 -5.99 15.14
C ALA A 151 15.74 -6.66 14.14
N LEU A 152 16.27 -7.43 13.18
CA LEU A 152 15.51 -8.15 12.16
C LEU A 152 14.38 -9.03 12.76
N ARG A 153 14.62 -9.65 13.91
CA ARG A 153 13.61 -10.46 14.61
C ARG A 153 12.44 -9.62 15.13
N SER A 154 12.74 -8.43 15.67
CA SER A 154 11.75 -7.49 16.17
C SER A 154 10.90 -6.95 15.01
N ILE A 155 11.55 -6.48 13.93
CA ILE A 155 10.88 -6.00 12.72
C ILE A 155 9.91 -7.06 12.17
N ARG A 156 10.37 -8.30 12.02
CA ARG A 156 9.54 -9.41 11.54
C ARG A 156 8.36 -9.71 12.45
N LEU A 157 8.55 -9.66 13.77
CA LEU A 157 7.48 -9.88 14.74
C LEU A 157 6.37 -8.83 14.58
N PHE A 158 6.73 -7.55 14.56
CA PHE A 158 5.75 -6.48 14.42
C PHE A 158 5.04 -6.51 13.07
N LEU A 159 5.78 -6.76 11.98
CA LEU A 159 5.17 -6.89 10.64
C LEU A 159 4.26 -8.11 10.56
N SER A 160 4.64 -9.28 11.11
CA SER A 160 3.76 -10.44 11.08
C SER A 160 2.46 -10.20 11.85
N THR A 161 2.55 -9.55 13.02
CA THR A 161 1.36 -9.20 13.81
C THR A 161 0.45 -8.21 13.05
N ALA A 162 1.03 -7.21 12.39
CA ALA A 162 0.28 -6.27 11.57
C ALA A 162 -0.38 -6.96 10.36
N VAL A 163 0.37 -7.83 9.68
CA VAL A 163 -0.13 -8.63 8.55
C VAL A 163 -1.29 -9.53 8.97
N ASP A 164 -1.14 -10.26 10.07
CA ASP A 164 -2.18 -11.18 10.56
C ASP A 164 -3.45 -10.41 10.94
N SER A 165 -3.31 -9.23 11.56
CA SER A 165 -4.44 -8.35 11.85
C SER A 165 -5.16 -7.83 10.60
N ILE A 166 -4.41 -7.45 9.56
CA ILE A 166 -4.97 -6.97 8.29
C ILE A 166 -5.69 -8.11 7.55
N LEU A 167 -5.11 -9.31 7.53
CA LEU A 167 -5.72 -10.49 6.90
C LEU A 167 -6.99 -10.91 7.61
N GLU A 168 -7.03 -10.87 8.94
CA GLU A 168 -8.24 -11.10 9.73
C GLU A 168 -9.33 -10.09 9.36
N GLY A 169 -9.01 -8.79 9.29
CA GLY A 169 -9.93 -7.75 8.88
C GLY A 169 -10.47 -7.95 7.47
N ARG A 170 -9.59 -8.30 6.51
CA ARG A 170 -10.01 -8.62 5.13
C ARG A 170 -10.94 -9.82 5.05
N GLY A 171 -10.67 -10.87 5.81
CA GLY A 171 -11.57 -12.03 5.89
C GLY A 171 -12.95 -11.69 6.44
N ILE A 172 -13.07 -10.70 7.32
CA ILE A 172 -14.36 -10.15 7.78
C ILE A 172 -15.03 -9.38 6.63
N ASN A 173 -14.31 -8.53 5.93
CA ASN A 173 -14.82 -7.75 4.80
C ASN A 173 -15.34 -8.65 3.68
N GLU A 174 -14.57 -9.66 3.26
CA GLU A 174 -14.97 -10.60 2.21
C GLU A 174 -16.27 -11.33 2.55
N LYS A 175 -16.42 -11.81 3.79
CA LYS A 175 -17.66 -12.45 4.25
C LYS A 175 -18.84 -11.47 4.24
N ALA A 176 -18.64 -10.25 4.71
CA ALA A 176 -19.70 -9.25 4.73
C ALA A 176 -20.17 -8.88 3.31
N VAL A 177 -19.24 -8.77 2.36
CA VAL A 177 -19.55 -8.52 0.95
C VAL A 177 -20.30 -9.70 0.33
N GLU A 178 -19.88 -10.93 0.63
CA GLU A 178 -20.56 -12.15 0.15
C GLU A 178 -21.98 -12.26 0.70
N GLU A 179 -22.17 -12.03 2.00
CA GLU A 179 -23.48 -12.02 2.65
C GLU A 179 -24.38 -10.93 2.06
N ALA A 180 -23.87 -9.72 1.85
CA ALA A 180 -24.64 -8.63 1.25
C ALA A 180 -25.04 -8.93 -0.20
N ALA A 181 -24.15 -9.57 -0.98
CA ALA A 181 -24.45 -9.99 -2.34
C ALA A 181 -25.53 -11.07 -2.39
N LEU A 182 -25.50 -12.04 -1.48
CA LEU A 182 -26.53 -13.07 -1.36
C LEU A 182 -27.89 -12.46 -0.99
N GLN A 183 -27.93 -11.55 -0.02
CA GLN A 183 -29.16 -10.84 0.37
C GLN A 183 -29.77 -10.05 -0.78
N ALA A 184 -28.93 -9.31 -1.54
CA ALA A 184 -29.39 -8.54 -2.69
C ALA A 184 -29.99 -9.44 -3.80
N VAL A 185 -29.42 -10.62 -4.02
CA VAL A 185 -29.96 -11.61 -4.97
C VAL A 185 -31.31 -12.15 -4.49
N GLU A 186 -31.43 -12.43 -3.20
CA GLU A 186 -32.65 -12.96 -2.61
C GLU A 186 -33.79 -11.93 -2.62
N GLU A 187 -33.50 -10.67 -2.31
CA GLU A 187 -34.45 -9.54 -2.42
C GLU A 187 -34.90 -9.34 -3.89
N ALA A 188 -33.98 -9.37 -4.84
CA ALA A 188 -34.31 -9.22 -6.26
C ALA A 188 -35.23 -10.37 -6.74
N ARG A 189 -35.03 -11.59 -6.24
CA ARG A 189 -35.86 -12.73 -6.55
C ARG A 189 -37.25 -12.59 -5.98
N GLN A 190 -37.38 -12.13 -4.73
CA GLN A 190 -38.68 -11.89 -4.08
C GLN A 190 -39.50 -10.81 -4.80
N VAL A 191 -38.82 -9.73 -5.27
CA VAL A 191 -39.49 -8.69 -6.05
C VAL A 191 -39.99 -9.22 -7.39
N ALA A 192 -39.20 -10.06 -8.07
CA ALA A 192 -39.61 -10.67 -9.33
C ALA A 192 -40.81 -11.63 -9.16
N GLU A 193 -40.83 -12.43 -8.09
CA GLU A 193 -41.95 -13.33 -7.78
C GLU A 193 -43.25 -12.58 -7.43
N THR A 194 -43.13 -11.41 -6.79
CA THR A 194 -44.31 -10.56 -6.48
C THR A 194 -44.89 -9.89 -7.73
N GLU A 195 -44.04 -9.43 -8.66
CA GLU A 195 -44.45 -8.84 -9.93
C GLU A 195 -45.11 -9.85 -10.89
N GLU A 196 -44.67 -11.10 -10.86
CA GLU A 196 -45.32 -12.17 -11.63
C GLU A 196 -46.70 -12.59 -11.02
N GLY A 197 -46.81 -12.56 -9.69
CA GLY A 197 -48.08 -12.86 -9.01
C GLY A 197 -49.16 -11.79 -9.20
N GLU A 198 -48.82 -10.52 -9.41
CA GLU A 198 -49.81 -9.45 -9.68
C GLU A 198 -50.29 -9.41 -11.15
N LYS A 199 -49.61 -10.09 -12.06
CA LYS A 199 -49.99 -10.16 -13.49
C LYS A 199 -50.82 -11.41 -13.86
N ALA A 200 -51.08 -12.31 -12.93
CA ALA A 200 -51.88 -13.52 -13.14
C ALA A 200 -53.30 -13.36 -12.55
#